data_937ebd4583af547be0a50c0372461dd6
#
_entry.id   937ebd4583af547be0a50c0372461dd6
#
_cell.length_a   1.000
_cell.length_b   1.000
_cell.length_c   1.000
_cell.angle_alpha   90.00
_cell.angle_beta   90.00
_cell.angle_gamma   90.00
#
_symmetry.space_group_name_H-M   'P 1'
#
loop_
_entity.id
_entity.type
_entity.pdbx_description
1 polymer ?
#
loop_
_entity_poly.entity_id
_entity_poly.type
_entity_poly.pdbx_seq_one_letter_code
_entity_poly.pdbx_strand_id
1 'polypeptide(L)'
;MLVAKEAALDEYREYVVYKTLARVEKNSKRRLVLEELARQEYEHFQFWNRFVSIKPPRVRYQLYAVFMIFLRFLLGVTFVAKFLERGEEKAILRYKSVLKYLDGEDRETLLRIIRDEEHHESSLIAQLDETIVKYMGSLTLGLADAIIEITGAHAGTLGATDNTIVAGIVGLVVGIGASISMAAASYLQTKHEVGKSPAMAALVTGVGYMAAVSLMSLPYFLIHDMYIAFTSSVAVGVLLAFVLTYQGAVYTDSEFKFEFLKTVALLLGTAFLTYSVGAWLRSYFGIDSYFT
;
A
#
# COMPACT_ATOMS: atom_id res chain seq x y z
N MET A 1 33.96 -10.29 -3.92
CA MET A 1 33.81 -9.12 -4.83
C MET A 1 32.38 -8.90 -5.29
N LEU A 2 31.61 -9.90 -5.76
CA LEU A 2 30.23 -9.67 -6.21
C LEU A 2 29.32 -9.14 -5.06
N VAL A 3 29.33 -9.81 -3.91
CA VAL A 3 28.55 -9.38 -2.73
C VAL A 3 28.89 -7.96 -2.30
N ALA A 4 30.16 -7.59 -2.22
CA ALA A 4 30.56 -6.25 -1.81
C ALA A 4 30.11 -5.17 -2.81
N LYS A 5 30.06 -5.51 -4.12
CA LYS A 5 29.57 -4.59 -5.14
C LYS A 5 28.07 -4.37 -5.06
N GLU A 6 27.30 -5.44 -4.88
CA GLU A 6 25.84 -5.36 -4.71
C GLU A 6 25.51 -4.59 -3.43
N ALA A 7 26.11 -4.96 -2.31
CA ALA A 7 25.95 -4.25 -1.04
C ALA A 7 26.25 -2.75 -1.18
N ALA A 8 27.43 -2.38 -1.69
CA ALA A 8 27.78 -0.96 -1.85
C ALA A 8 26.79 -0.19 -2.76
N LEU A 9 26.15 -0.83 -3.74
CA LEU A 9 25.15 -0.18 -4.59
C LEU A 9 23.81 -0.04 -3.87
N ASP A 10 23.40 -1.03 -3.09
CA ASP A 10 22.15 -1.03 -2.33
C ASP A 10 22.23 0.02 -1.21
N GLU A 11 23.27 0.00 -0.36
CA GLU A 11 23.49 0.98 0.72
C GLU A 11 23.53 2.43 0.19
N TYR A 12 24.24 2.65 -0.92
CA TYR A 12 24.28 4.01 -1.50
C TYR A 12 22.90 4.45 -2.04
N ARG A 13 22.09 3.54 -2.58
CA ARG A 13 20.74 3.82 -3.03
C ARG A 13 19.87 4.25 -1.84
N GLU A 14 19.93 3.53 -0.74
CA GLU A 14 19.16 3.77 0.48
C GLU A 14 19.60 5.06 1.16
N TYR A 15 20.90 5.30 1.28
CA TYR A 15 21.42 6.61 1.67
C TYR A 15 20.82 7.77 0.90
N VAL A 16 20.79 7.68 -0.45
CA VAL A 16 20.25 8.77 -1.28
C VAL A 16 18.76 8.96 -1.03
N VAL A 17 18.02 7.89 -0.85
CA VAL A 17 16.57 7.95 -0.55
C VAL A 17 16.32 8.55 0.83
N TYR A 18 16.91 8.02 1.89
CA TYR A 18 16.72 8.52 3.26
C TYR A 18 17.13 9.97 3.40
N LYS A 19 18.27 10.34 2.83
CA LYS A 19 18.71 11.75 2.80
C LYS A 19 17.73 12.67 2.08
N THR A 20 17.13 12.21 1.01
CA THR A 20 16.17 12.99 0.23
C THR A 20 14.83 13.09 0.96
N LEU A 21 14.37 12.01 1.59
CA LEU A 21 13.18 12.00 2.44
C LEU A 21 13.34 12.95 3.65
N ALA A 22 14.49 12.92 4.31
CA ALA A 22 14.79 13.81 5.43
C ALA A 22 14.68 15.30 5.06
N ARG A 23 15.12 15.69 3.86
CA ARG A 23 15.04 17.07 3.36
C ARG A 23 13.61 17.58 3.18
N VAL A 24 12.66 16.70 2.83
CA VAL A 24 11.26 17.08 2.59
C VAL A 24 10.37 16.79 3.81
N GLU A 25 10.87 16.11 4.84
CA GLU A 25 10.12 15.81 6.05
C GLU A 25 9.99 17.06 6.94
N LYS A 26 8.72 17.41 7.26
CA LYS A 26 8.40 18.57 8.08
C LYS A 26 8.42 18.29 9.58
N ASN A 27 8.13 17.05 9.97
CA ASN A 27 8.15 16.65 11.36
C ASN A 27 9.60 16.46 11.83
N SER A 28 10.02 17.23 12.82
CA SER A 28 11.41 17.25 13.30
C SER A 28 11.87 15.89 13.84
N LYS A 29 11.00 15.17 14.55
CA LYS A 29 11.35 13.82 15.08
C LYS A 29 11.58 12.83 13.96
N ARG A 30 10.65 12.74 12.99
CA ARG A 30 10.79 11.87 11.84
C ARG A 30 11.99 12.23 10.98
N ARG A 31 12.26 13.52 10.81
CA ARG A 31 13.44 13.98 10.09
C ARG A 31 14.73 13.49 10.73
N LEU A 32 14.86 13.59 12.06
CA LEU A 32 16.03 13.08 12.77
C LEU A 32 16.24 11.58 12.57
N VAL A 33 15.17 10.80 12.59
CA VAL A 33 15.24 9.34 12.31
C VAL A 33 15.74 9.10 10.89
N LEU A 34 15.21 9.81 9.89
CA LEU A 34 15.63 9.66 8.50
C LEU A 34 17.08 10.13 8.26
N GLU A 35 17.53 11.17 8.98
CA GLU A 35 18.94 11.62 8.95
C GLU A 35 19.86 10.57 9.55
N GLU A 36 19.43 9.91 10.63
CA GLU A 36 20.20 8.84 11.26
C GLU A 36 20.30 7.61 10.36
N LEU A 37 19.18 7.16 9.77
CA LEU A 37 19.20 6.10 8.77
C LEU A 37 20.16 6.45 7.62
N ALA A 38 20.02 7.64 7.03
CA ALA A 38 20.90 8.09 5.97
C ALA A 38 22.39 8.12 6.37
N ARG A 39 22.72 8.41 7.63
CA ARG A 39 24.09 8.38 8.13
C ARG A 39 24.62 6.95 8.18
N GLN A 40 23.85 6.01 8.70
CA GLN A 40 24.22 4.62 8.85
C GLN A 40 24.43 3.97 7.47
N GLU A 41 23.47 4.15 6.54
CA GLU A 41 23.59 3.65 5.16
C GLU A 41 24.84 4.20 4.43
N TYR A 42 25.20 5.45 4.69
CA TYR A 42 26.42 6.01 4.12
C TYR A 42 27.69 5.39 4.70
N GLU A 43 27.71 5.07 6.00
CA GLU A 43 28.83 4.35 6.66
C GLU A 43 28.95 2.92 6.15
N HIS A 44 27.82 2.20 5.97
CA HIS A 44 27.75 0.88 5.37
C HIS A 44 28.30 0.90 3.92
N PHE A 45 27.81 1.87 3.12
CA PHE A 45 28.37 2.08 1.77
C PHE A 45 29.88 2.28 1.77
N GLN A 46 30.40 3.14 2.67
CA GLN A 46 31.85 3.39 2.75
C GLN A 46 32.62 2.12 3.08
N PHE A 47 32.12 1.30 3.99
CA PHE A 47 32.73 0.01 4.31
C PHE A 47 32.82 -0.90 3.08
N TRP A 48 31.69 -1.15 2.41
CA TRP A 48 31.67 -2.02 1.23
C TRP A 48 32.49 -1.46 0.07
N ASN A 49 32.46 -0.14 -0.12
CA ASN A 49 33.15 0.50 -1.23
C ASN A 49 34.68 0.46 -1.12
N ARG A 50 35.23 0.22 0.07
CA ARG A 50 36.68 -0.02 0.23
C ARG A 50 37.15 -1.25 -0.55
N PHE A 51 36.32 -2.28 -0.67
CA PHE A 51 36.65 -3.53 -1.36
C PHE A 51 36.45 -3.48 -2.88
N VAL A 52 35.67 -2.53 -3.40
CA VAL A 52 35.23 -2.54 -4.82
C VAL A 52 35.50 -1.24 -5.57
N SER A 53 35.69 -0.12 -4.86
CA SER A 53 35.99 1.22 -5.40
C SER A 53 35.05 1.63 -6.55
N ILE A 54 33.74 1.44 -6.39
CA ILE A 54 32.74 1.77 -7.40
C ILE A 54 32.33 3.24 -7.33
N LYS A 55 31.87 3.76 -8.47
CA LYS A 55 31.19 5.08 -8.56
C LYS A 55 29.70 4.82 -8.77
N PRO A 56 28.85 5.02 -7.75
CA PRO A 56 27.41 4.79 -7.89
C PRO A 56 26.76 5.67 -8.96
N PRO A 57 25.71 5.19 -9.65
CA PRO A 57 25.02 5.94 -10.69
C PRO A 57 24.12 7.01 -10.08
N ARG A 58 24.68 8.16 -9.68
CA ARG A 58 24.03 9.22 -8.91
C ARG A 58 22.69 9.68 -9.51
N VAL A 59 22.63 9.92 -10.83
CA VAL A 59 21.42 10.40 -11.51
C VAL A 59 20.28 9.39 -11.37
N ARG A 60 20.57 8.11 -11.61
CA ARG A 60 19.58 7.03 -11.48
C ARG A 60 18.99 6.96 -10.06
N TYR A 61 19.85 7.08 -9.04
CA TYR A 61 19.40 7.02 -7.65
C TYR A 61 18.67 8.29 -7.20
N GLN A 62 19.01 9.44 -7.76
CA GLN A 62 18.21 10.65 -7.56
C GLN A 62 16.81 10.53 -8.16
N LEU A 63 16.67 10.00 -9.37
CA LEU A 63 15.36 9.73 -9.98
C LEU A 63 14.56 8.72 -9.15
N TYR A 64 15.20 7.68 -8.65
CA TYR A 64 14.57 6.71 -7.75
C TYR A 64 14.13 7.38 -6.44
N ALA A 65 14.93 8.25 -5.85
CA ALA A 65 14.56 8.99 -4.64
C ALA A 65 13.37 9.95 -4.89
N VAL A 66 13.28 10.58 -6.06
CA VAL A 66 12.10 11.39 -6.44
C VAL A 66 10.85 10.52 -6.53
N PHE A 67 10.96 9.34 -7.11
CA PHE A 67 9.84 8.37 -7.13
C PHE A 67 9.44 7.95 -5.70
N MET A 68 10.40 7.75 -4.79
CA MET A 68 10.14 7.46 -3.38
C MET A 68 9.45 8.63 -2.65
N ILE A 69 9.76 9.89 -3.00
CA ILE A 69 9.01 11.05 -2.49
C ILE A 69 7.55 11.01 -2.95
N PHE A 70 7.30 10.64 -4.20
CA PHE A 70 5.93 10.47 -4.69
C PHE A 70 5.18 9.37 -3.92
N LEU A 71 5.82 8.21 -3.73
CA LEU A 71 5.25 7.12 -2.90
C LEU A 71 5.01 7.56 -1.45
N ARG A 72 5.94 8.33 -0.86
CA ARG A 72 5.75 8.91 0.47
C ARG A 72 4.49 9.77 0.55
N PHE A 73 4.23 10.56 -0.48
CA PHE A 73 3.03 11.40 -0.51
C PHE A 73 1.73 10.59 -0.53
N LEU A 74 1.74 9.44 -1.22
CA LEU A 74 0.57 8.56 -1.33
C LEU A 74 0.41 7.61 -0.13
N LEU A 75 1.51 7.03 0.34
CA LEU A 75 1.49 5.87 1.25
C LEU A 75 2.15 6.15 2.61
N GLY A 76 2.74 7.32 2.78
CA GLY A 76 3.44 7.71 4.01
C GLY A 76 4.95 7.42 3.99
N VAL A 77 5.69 8.09 4.90
CA VAL A 77 7.15 7.90 5.00
C VAL A 77 7.50 6.54 5.59
N THR A 78 6.69 6.04 6.51
CA THR A 78 6.89 4.72 7.13
C THR A 78 6.77 3.59 6.10
N PHE A 79 5.83 3.73 5.16
CA PHE A 79 5.72 2.79 4.04
C PHE A 79 7.01 2.73 3.23
N VAL A 80 7.56 3.90 2.86
CA VAL A 80 8.78 3.96 2.05
C VAL A 80 9.97 3.38 2.81
N ALA A 81 10.10 3.68 4.10
CA ALA A 81 11.14 3.11 4.93
C ALA A 81 11.03 1.57 4.98
N LYS A 82 9.88 1.02 5.37
CA LYS A 82 9.65 -0.43 5.37
C LYS A 82 9.82 -1.08 3.99
N PHE A 83 9.47 -0.37 2.93
CA PHE A 83 9.67 -0.87 1.57
C PHE A 83 11.16 -1.00 1.20
N LEU A 84 12.01 -0.08 1.64
CA LEU A 84 13.46 -0.14 1.43
C LEU A 84 14.07 -1.31 2.21
N GLU A 85 13.71 -1.44 3.48
CA GLU A 85 14.18 -2.49 4.37
C GLU A 85 13.70 -3.90 3.97
N ARG A 86 12.67 -3.97 3.11
CA ARG A 86 12.13 -5.25 2.64
C ARG A 86 13.11 -6.01 1.75
N GLY A 87 13.87 -6.85 2.31
CA GLY A 87 14.91 -7.64 1.65
C GLY A 87 16.22 -7.68 2.42
N GLU A 88 16.30 -6.93 3.51
CA GLU A 88 17.47 -6.89 4.38
C GLU A 88 17.78 -8.23 5.02
N GLU A 89 16.78 -9.06 5.35
CA GLU A 89 17.04 -10.44 5.76
C GLU A 89 17.95 -11.19 4.78
N LYS A 90 17.73 -10.99 3.47
CA LYS A 90 18.58 -11.59 2.43
C LYS A 90 19.95 -10.92 2.36
N ALA A 91 20.04 -9.61 2.61
CA ALA A 91 21.29 -8.88 2.69
C ALA A 91 22.10 -9.34 3.90
N ILE A 92 21.48 -9.43 5.07
CA ILE A 92 22.07 -9.96 6.32
C ILE A 92 22.62 -11.38 6.10
N LEU A 93 21.88 -12.27 5.45
CA LEU A 93 22.36 -13.62 5.13
C LEU A 93 23.60 -13.59 4.23
N ARG A 94 23.61 -12.72 3.23
CA ARG A 94 24.78 -12.49 2.36
C ARG A 94 25.96 -11.94 3.17
N TYR A 95 25.73 -10.97 4.06
CA TYR A 95 26.77 -10.39 4.92
C TYR A 95 27.34 -11.44 5.88
N LYS A 96 26.50 -12.23 6.52
CA LYS A 96 26.93 -13.37 7.36
C LYS A 96 27.79 -14.38 6.59
N SER A 97 27.52 -14.61 5.29
CA SER A 97 28.31 -15.51 4.47
C SER A 97 29.74 -15.02 4.18
N VAL A 98 29.94 -13.69 4.24
CA VAL A 98 31.25 -13.05 3.99
C VAL A 98 32.14 -13.00 5.24
N LEU A 99 31.53 -13.06 6.45
CA LEU A 99 32.27 -12.98 7.72
C LEU A 99 33.44 -13.94 7.87
N LYS A 100 33.35 -15.12 7.24
CA LYS A 100 34.44 -16.14 7.27
C LYS A 100 35.67 -15.77 6.44
N TYR A 101 35.56 -14.72 5.62
CA TYR A 101 36.66 -14.24 4.76
C TYR A 101 37.28 -12.94 5.26
N LEU A 102 36.77 -12.41 6.38
CA LEU A 102 37.23 -11.16 6.98
C LEU A 102 37.84 -11.43 8.36
N ASP A 103 38.88 -10.71 8.66
CA ASP A 103 39.60 -10.78 9.93
C ASP A 103 39.74 -9.38 10.54
N GLY A 104 40.08 -9.33 11.84
CA GLY A 104 40.37 -8.09 12.57
C GLY A 104 39.25 -7.06 12.51
N GLU A 105 39.63 -5.81 12.24
CA GLU A 105 38.74 -4.66 12.25
C GLU A 105 37.60 -4.76 11.21
N ASP A 106 37.85 -5.32 10.05
CA ASP A 106 36.84 -5.47 9.00
C ASP A 106 35.74 -6.45 9.41
N ARG A 107 36.10 -7.52 10.13
CA ARG A 107 35.13 -8.47 10.66
C ARG A 107 34.26 -7.85 11.74
N GLU A 108 34.86 -7.06 12.65
CA GLU A 108 34.12 -6.36 13.70
C GLU A 108 33.18 -5.30 13.12
N THR A 109 33.64 -4.58 12.10
CA THR A 109 32.81 -3.58 11.41
C THR A 109 31.64 -4.24 10.71
N LEU A 110 31.83 -5.37 10.02
CA LEU A 110 30.72 -6.08 9.38
C LEU A 110 29.73 -6.65 10.40
N LEU A 111 30.20 -7.11 11.56
CA LEU A 111 29.29 -7.53 12.65
C LEU A 111 28.48 -6.36 13.22
N ARG A 112 29.03 -5.14 13.22
CA ARG A 112 28.28 -3.93 13.59
C ARG A 112 27.23 -3.61 12.55
N ILE A 113 27.60 -3.60 11.26
CA ILE A 113 26.65 -3.38 10.15
C ILE A 113 25.47 -4.36 10.24
N ILE A 114 25.73 -5.65 10.40
CA ILE A 114 24.68 -6.66 10.54
C ILE A 114 23.75 -6.33 11.74
N ARG A 115 24.28 -5.85 12.86
CA ARG A 115 23.45 -5.44 14.00
C ARG A 115 22.65 -4.16 13.72
N ASP A 116 23.22 -3.22 12.99
CA ASP A 116 22.54 -1.99 12.59
C ASP A 116 21.36 -2.35 11.69
N GLU A 117 21.50 -3.23 10.69
CA GLU A 117 20.43 -3.73 9.84
C GLU A 117 19.33 -4.46 10.63
N GLU A 118 19.71 -5.36 11.55
CA GLU A 118 18.76 -6.05 12.43
C GLU A 118 17.98 -5.07 13.34
N HIS A 119 18.50 -3.84 13.54
CA HIS A 119 17.88 -2.81 14.39
C HIS A 119 17.08 -1.76 13.62
N HIS A 120 17.33 -1.56 12.33
CA HIS A 120 16.69 -0.53 11.52
C HIS A 120 15.16 -0.66 11.59
N GLU A 121 14.62 -1.81 11.26
CA GLU A 121 13.16 -2.02 11.26
C GLU A 121 12.56 -1.93 12.68
N SER A 122 13.16 -2.60 13.66
CA SER A 122 12.57 -2.74 14.99
C SER A 122 12.65 -1.47 15.83
N SER A 123 13.65 -0.61 15.63
CA SER A 123 13.88 0.55 16.50
C SER A 123 13.76 1.89 15.79
N LEU A 124 14.36 2.08 14.63
CA LEU A 124 14.36 3.37 13.94
C LEU A 124 13.06 3.60 13.18
N ILE A 125 12.63 2.63 12.38
CA ILE A 125 11.39 2.75 11.59
C ILE A 125 10.16 2.82 12.51
N ALA A 126 10.15 2.10 13.62
CA ALA A 126 9.09 2.19 14.62
C ALA A 126 8.91 3.61 15.20
N GLN A 127 9.98 4.43 15.21
CA GLN A 127 9.93 5.82 15.69
C GLN A 127 9.32 6.80 14.66
N LEU A 128 9.08 6.39 13.42
CA LEU A 128 8.49 7.26 12.40
C LEU A 128 7.04 7.66 12.71
N ASP A 129 6.37 6.95 13.61
CA ASP A 129 5.03 7.22 14.18
C ASP A 129 4.11 8.08 13.29
N GLU A 130 3.56 7.48 12.27
CA GLU A 130 2.59 8.15 11.39
C GLU A 130 1.16 7.79 11.78
N THR A 131 0.29 8.79 11.82
CA THR A 131 -1.14 8.59 12.09
C THR A 131 -1.77 7.59 11.12
N ILE A 132 -1.37 7.62 9.84
CA ILE A 132 -1.90 6.69 8.83
C ILE A 132 -1.56 5.23 9.16
N VAL A 133 -0.36 4.96 9.66
CA VAL A 133 0.07 3.61 10.08
C VAL A 133 -0.76 3.11 11.24
N LYS A 134 -1.02 3.98 12.22
CA LYS A 134 -1.82 3.69 13.39
C LYS A 134 -3.25 3.24 13.06
N TYR A 135 -3.85 3.82 12.00
CA TYR A 135 -5.20 3.52 11.55
C TYR A 135 -5.24 2.71 10.25
N MET A 136 -4.12 2.13 9.83
CA MET A 136 -4.03 1.33 8.60
C MET A 136 -5.03 0.17 8.59
N GLY A 137 -5.20 -0.54 9.70
CA GLY A 137 -6.17 -1.63 9.79
C GLY A 137 -7.60 -1.15 9.52
N SER A 138 -7.98 0.01 10.06
CA SER A 138 -9.29 0.63 9.82
C SER A 138 -9.47 1.05 8.36
N LEU A 139 -8.44 1.63 7.75
CA LEU A 139 -8.45 2.02 6.33
C LEU A 139 -8.56 0.78 5.42
N THR A 140 -7.75 -0.24 5.70
CA THR A 140 -7.75 -1.51 4.95
C THR A 140 -9.11 -2.18 4.98
N LEU A 141 -9.74 -2.25 6.15
CA LEU A 141 -11.06 -2.84 6.31
C LEU A 141 -12.11 -2.10 5.49
N GLY A 142 -12.13 -0.75 5.56
CA GLY A 142 -13.09 0.07 4.79
C GLY A 142 -12.88 -0.03 3.28
N LEU A 143 -11.64 0.03 2.81
CA LEU A 143 -11.33 -0.08 1.38
C LEU A 143 -11.64 -1.46 0.81
N ALA A 144 -11.29 -2.53 1.52
CA ALA A 144 -11.52 -3.90 1.06
C ALA A 144 -13.02 -4.18 0.91
N ASP A 145 -13.82 -3.74 1.89
CA ASP A 145 -15.27 -3.85 1.86
C ASP A 145 -15.88 -3.03 0.71
N ALA A 146 -15.48 -1.76 0.56
CA ALA A 146 -15.95 -0.90 -0.53
C ALA A 146 -15.69 -1.49 -1.92
N ILE A 147 -14.50 -2.05 -2.16
CA ILE A 147 -14.13 -2.64 -3.44
C ILE A 147 -15.07 -3.80 -3.81
N ILE A 148 -15.37 -4.67 -2.86
CA ILE A 148 -16.19 -5.86 -3.08
C ILE A 148 -17.67 -5.47 -3.20
N GLU A 149 -18.18 -4.66 -2.27
CA GLU A 149 -19.59 -4.28 -2.20
C GLU A 149 -20.00 -3.44 -3.42
N ILE A 150 -19.22 -2.42 -3.78
CA ILE A 150 -19.55 -1.54 -4.91
C ILE A 150 -19.41 -2.27 -6.25
N THR A 151 -18.45 -3.18 -6.39
CA THR A 151 -18.39 -4.07 -7.56
C THR A 151 -19.65 -4.92 -7.65
N GLY A 152 -20.12 -5.47 -6.53
CA GLY A 152 -21.36 -6.23 -6.46
C GLY A 152 -22.61 -5.40 -6.83
N ALA A 153 -22.72 -4.17 -6.30
CA ALA A 153 -23.82 -3.26 -6.62
C ALA A 153 -23.87 -2.91 -8.12
N HIS A 154 -22.71 -2.56 -8.70
CA HIS A 154 -22.59 -2.25 -10.12
C HIS A 154 -22.87 -3.47 -11.01
N ALA A 155 -22.35 -4.66 -10.68
CA ALA A 155 -22.59 -5.87 -11.42
C ALA A 155 -24.06 -6.32 -11.36
N GLY A 156 -24.70 -6.22 -10.18
CA GLY A 156 -26.12 -6.48 -10.01
C GLY A 156 -26.98 -5.54 -10.85
N THR A 157 -26.61 -4.26 -10.89
CA THR A 157 -27.30 -3.26 -11.71
C THR A 157 -27.10 -3.51 -13.20
N LEU A 158 -25.87 -3.89 -13.65
CA LEU A 158 -25.62 -4.31 -15.03
C LEU A 158 -26.50 -5.51 -15.45
N GLY A 159 -26.70 -6.47 -14.55
CA GLY A 159 -27.61 -7.59 -14.81
C GLY A 159 -29.07 -7.16 -14.92
N ALA A 160 -29.47 -6.16 -14.12
CA ALA A 160 -30.86 -5.71 -14.03
C ALA A 160 -31.25 -4.66 -15.10
N THR A 161 -30.33 -3.80 -15.54
CA THR A 161 -30.59 -2.69 -16.47
C THR A 161 -29.36 -2.30 -17.26
N ASP A 162 -29.53 -1.72 -18.45
CA ASP A 162 -28.43 -1.18 -19.28
C ASP A 162 -28.18 0.31 -19.05
N ASN A 163 -28.70 0.90 -17.96
CA ASN A 163 -28.61 2.33 -17.69
C ASN A 163 -27.40 2.65 -16.78
N THR A 164 -26.38 3.29 -17.34
CA THR A 164 -25.15 3.65 -16.62
C THR A 164 -25.42 4.63 -15.47
N ILE A 165 -26.28 5.63 -15.67
CA ILE A 165 -26.58 6.63 -14.64
C ILE A 165 -27.26 5.97 -13.44
N VAL A 166 -28.18 5.02 -13.68
CA VAL A 166 -28.82 4.25 -12.60
C VAL A 166 -27.75 3.45 -11.83
N ALA A 167 -26.82 2.79 -12.52
CA ALA A 167 -25.75 2.03 -11.88
C ALA A 167 -24.84 2.96 -11.02
N GLY A 168 -24.45 4.10 -11.56
CA GLY A 168 -23.66 5.08 -10.82
C GLY A 168 -24.37 5.61 -9.55
N ILE A 169 -25.68 5.93 -9.66
CA ILE A 169 -26.50 6.37 -8.53
C ILE A 169 -26.65 5.26 -7.48
N VAL A 170 -26.94 4.02 -7.91
CA VAL A 170 -27.05 2.87 -7.00
C VAL A 170 -25.74 2.66 -6.25
N GLY A 171 -24.58 2.67 -6.95
CA GLY A 171 -23.27 2.57 -6.31
C GLY A 171 -23.03 3.67 -5.27
N LEU A 172 -23.36 4.92 -5.58
CA LEU A 172 -23.21 6.04 -4.62
C LEU A 172 -24.16 5.92 -3.42
N VAL A 173 -25.43 5.58 -3.63
CA VAL A 173 -26.42 5.46 -2.54
C VAL A 173 -26.06 4.31 -1.61
N VAL A 174 -25.75 3.15 -2.15
CA VAL A 174 -25.26 1.99 -1.38
C VAL A 174 -23.98 2.36 -0.64
N GLY A 175 -23.02 2.96 -1.35
CA GLY A 175 -21.75 3.34 -0.79
C GLY A 175 -21.82 4.37 0.35
N ILE A 176 -22.74 5.34 0.29
CA ILE A 176 -22.98 6.30 1.40
C ILE A 176 -23.46 5.52 2.64
N GLY A 177 -24.47 4.67 2.49
CA GLY A 177 -24.99 3.87 3.61
C GLY A 177 -23.93 2.97 4.22
N ALA A 178 -23.18 2.26 3.38
CA ALA A 178 -22.12 1.36 3.80
C ALA A 178 -20.96 2.11 4.45
N SER A 179 -20.55 3.27 3.93
CA SER A 179 -19.46 4.05 4.54
C SER A 179 -19.79 4.51 5.96
N ILE A 180 -21.05 4.90 6.22
CA ILE A 180 -21.52 5.26 7.56
C ILE A 180 -21.51 4.02 8.47
N SER A 181 -22.00 2.89 7.98
CA SER A 181 -22.00 1.62 8.73
C SER A 181 -20.58 1.18 9.09
N MET A 182 -19.66 1.21 8.13
CA MET A 182 -18.26 0.83 8.35
C MET A 182 -17.52 1.80 9.26
N ALA A 183 -17.82 3.12 9.16
CA ALA A 183 -17.28 4.11 10.09
C ALA A 183 -17.77 3.84 11.53
N ALA A 184 -19.05 3.53 11.71
CA ALA A 184 -19.60 3.16 13.02
C ALA A 184 -18.98 1.86 13.57
N ALA A 185 -18.81 0.84 12.73
CA ALA A 185 -18.16 -0.41 13.10
C ALA A 185 -16.69 -0.19 13.54
N SER A 186 -15.94 0.60 12.78
CA SER A 186 -14.56 0.98 13.10
C SER A 186 -14.47 1.79 14.41
N TYR A 187 -15.43 2.69 14.67
CA TYR A 187 -15.53 3.39 15.95
C TYR A 187 -15.70 2.43 17.11
N LEU A 188 -16.66 1.52 17.00
CA LEU A 188 -16.96 0.55 18.08
C LEU A 188 -15.78 -0.43 18.32
N GLN A 189 -15.16 -0.90 17.27
CA GLN A 189 -13.98 -1.76 17.36
C GLN A 189 -12.84 -1.07 18.09
N THR A 190 -12.52 0.18 17.68
CA THR A 190 -11.39 0.93 18.23
C THR A 190 -11.65 1.45 19.65
N LYS A 191 -12.91 1.51 20.11
CA LYS A 191 -13.27 2.01 21.45
C LYS A 191 -12.54 1.29 22.58
N HIS A 192 -12.16 0.04 22.37
CA HIS A 192 -11.47 -0.78 23.35
C HIS A 192 -9.96 -0.93 23.10
N GLU A 193 -9.43 -0.26 22.05
CA GLU A 193 -8.01 -0.29 21.73
C GLU A 193 -7.25 0.84 22.45
N VAL A 194 -6.22 0.47 23.23
CA VAL A 194 -5.40 1.45 23.94
C VAL A 194 -4.58 2.28 22.94
N GLY A 195 -4.56 3.59 23.16
CA GLY A 195 -3.70 4.51 22.39
C GLY A 195 -4.24 4.92 21.02
N LYS A 196 -5.42 4.46 20.59
CA LYS A 196 -6.10 4.90 19.37
C LYS A 196 -7.33 5.76 19.67
N SER A 197 -7.68 6.67 18.78
CA SER A 197 -8.90 7.46 18.84
C SER A 197 -10.02 6.79 18.03
N PRO A 198 -11.14 6.39 18.64
CA PRO A 198 -12.26 5.80 17.91
C PRO A 198 -12.84 6.74 16.82
N ALA A 199 -12.90 8.04 17.10
CA ALA A 199 -13.38 9.03 16.14
C ALA A 199 -12.45 9.14 14.92
N MET A 200 -11.13 9.05 15.11
CA MET A 200 -10.17 9.06 14.01
C MET A 200 -10.25 7.77 13.19
N ALA A 201 -10.41 6.62 13.82
CA ALA A 201 -10.60 5.35 13.11
C ALA A 201 -11.86 5.39 12.24
N ALA A 202 -12.99 5.86 12.79
CA ALA A 202 -14.24 6.04 12.04
C ALA A 202 -14.06 6.99 10.84
N LEU A 203 -13.40 8.14 11.06
CA LEU A 203 -13.15 9.12 9.99
C LEU A 203 -12.29 8.52 8.86
N VAL A 204 -11.18 7.85 9.21
CA VAL A 204 -10.28 7.24 8.22
C VAL A 204 -11.01 6.14 7.43
N THR A 205 -11.79 5.29 8.10
CA THR A 205 -12.58 4.25 7.46
C THR A 205 -13.62 4.84 6.52
N GLY A 206 -14.45 5.79 7.01
CA GLY A 206 -15.55 6.37 6.24
C GLY A 206 -15.06 7.18 5.03
N VAL A 207 -14.01 8.00 5.21
CA VAL A 207 -13.42 8.78 4.11
C VAL A 207 -12.75 7.87 3.08
N GLY A 208 -12.00 6.86 3.52
CA GLY A 208 -11.38 5.88 2.63
C GLY A 208 -12.44 5.12 1.83
N TYR A 209 -13.50 4.66 2.50
CA TYR A 209 -14.65 4.01 1.85
C TYR A 209 -15.26 4.90 0.77
N MET A 210 -15.64 6.13 1.12
CA MET A 210 -16.25 7.07 0.17
C MET A 210 -15.34 7.42 -1.00
N ALA A 211 -14.03 7.51 -0.79
CA ALA A 211 -13.07 7.72 -1.87
C ALA A 211 -13.11 6.55 -2.88
N ALA A 212 -13.10 5.30 -2.40
CA ALA A 212 -13.21 4.12 -3.26
C ALA A 212 -14.54 4.09 -4.02
N VAL A 213 -15.66 4.32 -3.32
CA VAL A 213 -17.01 4.41 -3.92
C VAL A 213 -17.05 5.44 -5.03
N SER A 214 -16.54 6.64 -4.77
CA SER A 214 -16.54 7.74 -5.74
C SER A 214 -15.71 7.40 -6.97
N LEU A 215 -14.50 6.84 -6.79
CA LEU A 215 -13.63 6.44 -7.88
C LEU A 215 -14.23 5.32 -8.74
N MET A 216 -14.85 4.32 -8.11
CA MET A 216 -15.46 3.19 -8.81
C MET A 216 -16.79 3.55 -9.47
N SER A 217 -17.54 4.52 -8.95
CA SER A 217 -18.79 4.98 -9.55
C SER A 217 -18.57 6.01 -10.67
N LEU A 218 -17.43 6.71 -10.69
CA LEU A 218 -17.15 7.76 -11.67
C LEU A 218 -17.28 7.33 -13.15
N PRO A 219 -16.81 6.15 -13.58
CA PRO A 219 -16.96 5.69 -14.97
C PRO A 219 -18.40 5.69 -15.47
N TYR A 220 -19.37 5.41 -14.61
CA TYR A 220 -20.80 5.34 -14.99
C TYR A 220 -21.42 6.70 -15.32
N PHE A 221 -20.83 7.78 -14.86
CA PHE A 221 -21.26 9.15 -15.19
C PHE A 221 -20.53 9.71 -16.41
N LEU A 222 -19.38 9.13 -16.79
CA LEU A 222 -18.55 9.61 -17.88
C LEU A 222 -18.70 8.78 -19.16
N ILE A 223 -19.09 7.50 -19.03
CA ILE A 223 -19.13 6.52 -20.10
C ILE A 223 -20.58 6.08 -20.30
N HIS A 224 -21.09 6.22 -21.52
CA HIS A 224 -22.49 5.89 -21.84
C HIS A 224 -22.70 4.38 -22.11
N ASP A 225 -21.65 3.67 -22.51
CA ASP A 225 -21.72 2.22 -22.69
C ASP A 225 -21.58 1.50 -21.35
N MET A 226 -22.57 0.70 -21.00
CA MET A 226 -22.66 0.04 -19.70
C MET A 226 -21.55 -0.98 -19.47
N TYR A 227 -21.13 -1.72 -20.52
CA TYR A 227 -20.07 -2.72 -20.38
C TYR A 227 -18.69 -2.06 -20.24
N ILE A 228 -18.47 -0.95 -20.97
CA ILE A 228 -17.22 -0.19 -20.85
C ILE A 228 -17.15 0.51 -19.48
N ALA A 229 -18.27 1.08 -19.01
CA ALA A 229 -18.34 1.68 -17.67
C ALA A 229 -18.05 0.65 -16.57
N PHE A 230 -18.69 -0.53 -16.65
CA PHE A 230 -18.48 -1.62 -15.70
C PHE A 230 -17.03 -2.12 -15.71
N THR A 231 -16.47 -2.44 -16.88
CA THR A 231 -15.08 -2.92 -16.96
C THR A 231 -14.07 -1.87 -16.46
N SER A 232 -14.32 -0.59 -16.72
CA SER A 232 -13.51 0.52 -16.18
C SER A 232 -13.62 0.61 -14.66
N SER A 233 -14.82 0.47 -14.10
CA SER A 233 -15.05 0.43 -12.65
C SER A 233 -14.32 -0.76 -11.99
N VAL A 234 -14.43 -1.96 -12.58
CA VAL A 234 -13.72 -3.16 -12.12
C VAL A 234 -12.20 -2.95 -12.19
N ALA A 235 -11.68 -2.34 -13.26
CA ALA A 235 -10.25 -2.03 -13.37
C ALA A 235 -9.78 -1.08 -12.26
N VAL A 236 -10.58 -0.07 -11.90
CA VAL A 236 -10.33 0.80 -10.74
C VAL A 236 -10.34 -0.02 -9.44
N GLY A 237 -11.33 -0.90 -9.26
CA GLY A 237 -11.40 -1.78 -8.08
C GLY A 237 -10.17 -2.70 -7.95
N VAL A 238 -9.72 -3.31 -9.06
CA VAL A 238 -8.51 -4.14 -9.10
C VAL A 238 -7.25 -3.31 -8.79
N LEU A 239 -7.16 -2.07 -9.29
CA LEU A 239 -6.05 -1.17 -8.96
C LEU A 239 -6.03 -0.79 -7.47
N LEU A 240 -7.18 -0.48 -6.89
CA LEU A 240 -7.31 -0.21 -5.45
C LEU A 240 -6.94 -1.45 -4.62
N ALA A 241 -7.41 -2.64 -5.03
CA ALA A 241 -7.05 -3.91 -4.40
C ALA A 241 -5.54 -4.17 -4.47
N PHE A 242 -4.90 -3.87 -5.62
CA PHE A 242 -3.45 -3.97 -5.77
C PHE A 242 -2.71 -3.06 -4.78
N VAL A 243 -3.07 -1.77 -4.73
CA VAL A 243 -2.44 -0.80 -3.81
C VAL A 243 -2.63 -1.24 -2.36
N LEU A 244 -3.84 -1.65 -2.00
CA LEU A 244 -4.19 -2.06 -0.64
C LEU A 244 -3.42 -3.31 -0.19
N THR A 245 -3.45 -4.36 -1.00
CA THR A 245 -2.77 -5.62 -0.68
C THR A 245 -1.25 -5.49 -0.70
N TYR A 246 -0.72 -4.66 -1.62
CA TYR A 246 0.71 -4.37 -1.67
C TYR A 246 1.17 -3.58 -0.45
N GLN A 247 0.41 -2.57 -0.05
CA GLN A 247 0.67 -1.80 1.15
C GLN A 247 0.60 -2.69 2.40
N GLY A 248 -0.43 -3.53 2.52
CA GLY A 248 -0.56 -4.51 3.59
C GLY A 248 0.64 -5.45 3.65
N ALA A 249 1.06 -6.00 2.50
CA ALA A 249 2.21 -6.89 2.41
C ALA A 249 3.53 -6.25 2.86
N VAL A 250 3.71 -4.94 2.61
CA VAL A 250 4.89 -4.19 3.08
C VAL A 250 4.87 -4.02 4.60
N TYR A 251 3.68 -3.83 5.21
CA TYR A 251 3.58 -3.63 6.66
C TYR A 251 3.62 -4.91 7.48
N THR A 252 3.19 -6.04 6.90
CA THR A 252 3.03 -7.32 7.63
C THR A 252 3.97 -8.42 7.15
N ASP A 253 4.88 -8.11 6.21
CA ASP A 253 5.79 -9.06 5.54
C ASP A 253 5.09 -10.29 4.96
N SER A 254 3.80 -10.12 4.58
CA SER A 254 2.98 -11.18 4.02
C SER A 254 3.20 -11.36 2.51
N GLU A 255 2.77 -12.51 1.98
CA GLU A 255 2.87 -12.82 0.55
C GLU A 255 1.84 -12.03 -0.28
N PHE A 256 2.27 -10.91 -0.85
CA PHE A 256 1.45 -10.05 -1.70
C PHE A 256 0.63 -10.81 -2.75
N LYS A 257 1.25 -11.72 -3.50
CA LYS A 257 0.58 -12.42 -4.63
C LYS A 257 -0.64 -13.20 -4.18
N PHE A 258 -0.55 -13.87 -3.04
CA PHE A 258 -1.64 -14.69 -2.53
C PHE A 258 -2.80 -13.82 -2.02
N GLU A 259 -2.51 -12.77 -1.26
CA GLU A 259 -3.53 -11.85 -0.76
C GLU A 259 -4.22 -11.06 -1.89
N PHE A 260 -3.45 -10.61 -2.87
CA PHE A 260 -3.99 -9.95 -4.06
C PHE A 260 -4.91 -10.87 -4.86
N LEU A 261 -4.49 -12.12 -5.11
CA LEU A 261 -5.29 -13.09 -5.86
C LEU A 261 -6.60 -13.42 -5.14
N LYS A 262 -6.57 -13.58 -3.81
CA LYS A 262 -7.78 -13.78 -2.99
C LYS A 262 -8.75 -12.59 -3.15
N THR A 263 -8.25 -11.36 -3.02
CA THR A 263 -9.08 -10.16 -3.12
C THR A 263 -9.71 -10.04 -4.50
N VAL A 264 -8.94 -10.27 -5.57
CA VAL A 264 -9.47 -10.26 -6.94
C VAL A 264 -10.48 -11.39 -7.18
N ALA A 265 -10.23 -12.58 -6.64
CA ALA A 265 -11.18 -13.70 -6.75
C ALA A 265 -12.51 -13.40 -6.04
N LEU A 266 -12.48 -12.77 -4.86
CA LEU A 266 -13.67 -12.32 -4.14
C LEU A 266 -14.41 -11.23 -4.93
N LEU A 267 -13.70 -10.23 -5.46
CA LEU A 267 -14.27 -9.16 -6.27
C LEU A 267 -15.01 -9.74 -7.50
N LEU A 268 -14.34 -10.58 -8.29
CA LEU A 268 -14.92 -11.19 -9.49
C LEU A 268 -16.03 -12.18 -9.16
N GLY A 269 -15.89 -12.96 -8.09
CA GLY A 269 -16.91 -13.88 -7.59
C GLY A 269 -18.18 -13.13 -7.18
N THR A 270 -18.04 -12.03 -6.44
CA THR A 270 -19.18 -11.16 -6.06
C THR A 270 -19.84 -10.55 -7.30
N ALA A 271 -19.02 -10.04 -8.25
CA ALA A 271 -19.55 -9.52 -9.52
C ALA A 271 -20.37 -10.54 -10.28
N PHE A 272 -19.88 -11.77 -10.42
CA PHE A 272 -20.58 -12.85 -11.11
C PHE A 272 -21.90 -13.22 -10.42
N LEU A 273 -21.89 -13.37 -9.09
CA LEU A 273 -23.09 -13.72 -8.32
C LEU A 273 -24.14 -12.64 -8.42
N THR A 274 -23.77 -11.38 -8.18
CA THR A 274 -24.72 -10.26 -8.19
C THR A 274 -25.25 -9.95 -9.59
N TYR A 275 -24.42 -10.06 -10.63
CA TYR A 275 -24.86 -9.98 -12.02
C TYR A 275 -25.90 -11.07 -12.33
N SER A 276 -25.64 -12.31 -11.94
CA SER A 276 -26.55 -13.42 -12.16
C SER A 276 -27.91 -13.22 -11.49
N VAL A 277 -27.90 -12.70 -10.27
CA VAL A 277 -29.13 -12.33 -9.54
C VAL A 277 -29.85 -11.19 -10.24
N GLY A 278 -29.12 -10.14 -10.65
CA GLY A 278 -29.70 -9.00 -11.38
C GLY A 278 -30.37 -9.44 -12.70
N ALA A 279 -29.70 -10.25 -13.50
CA ALA A 279 -30.21 -10.78 -14.75
C ALA A 279 -31.43 -11.70 -14.55
N TRP A 280 -31.42 -12.51 -13.50
CA TRP A 280 -32.56 -13.33 -13.13
C TRP A 280 -33.78 -12.47 -12.76
N LEU A 281 -33.59 -11.43 -11.92
CA LEU A 281 -34.65 -10.50 -11.52
C LEU A 281 -35.20 -9.74 -12.73
N ARG A 282 -34.34 -9.28 -13.64
CA ARG A 282 -34.74 -8.66 -14.91
C ARG A 282 -35.69 -9.54 -15.70
N SER A 283 -35.31 -10.80 -15.88
CA SER A 283 -36.14 -11.79 -16.61
C SER A 283 -37.47 -12.08 -15.90
N TYR A 284 -37.43 -12.21 -14.57
CA TYR A 284 -38.60 -12.57 -13.77
C TYR A 284 -39.66 -11.45 -13.70
N PHE A 285 -39.19 -10.20 -13.52
CA PHE A 285 -40.10 -9.04 -13.39
C PHE A 285 -40.33 -8.27 -14.70
N GLY A 286 -39.71 -8.69 -15.81
CA GLY A 286 -39.89 -8.05 -17.12
C GLY A 286 -39.42 -6.57 -17.13
N ILE A 287 -38.31 -6.25 -16.47
CA ILE A 287 -37.86 -4.87 -16.24
C ILE A 287 -37.62 -4.11 -17.54
N ASP A 288 -37.33 -4.80 -18.66
CA ASP A 288 -37.13 -4.18 -20.00
C ASP A 288 -38.35 -3.38 -20.48
N SER A 289 -39.54 -3.69 -20.00
CA SER A 289 -40.78 -2.98 -20.38
C SER A 289 -41.00 -1.64 -19.68
N TYR A 290 -40.18 -1.32 -18.68
CA TYR A 290 -40.33 -0.10 -17.88
C TYR A 290 -39.31 1.00 -18.20
N PHE A 291 -38.28 0.71 -18.98
CA PHE A 291 -37.18 1.64 -19.30
C PHE A 291 -37.00 1.90 -20.82
N THR A 292 -37.89 1.42 -21.65
CA THR A 292 -38.05 1.79 -23.07
C THR A 292 -39.11 2.89 -23.20
#